data_4d1a0bce0d905eb9aa522aad0d30eb6b
#
_entry.id   4d1a0bce0d905eb9aa522aad0d30eb6b
#
_cell.length_a   1.000
_cell.length_b   1.000
_cell.length_c   1.000
_cell.angle_alpha   90.00
_cell.angle_beta   90.00
_cell.angle_gamma   90.00
#
_symmetry.space_group_name_H-M   'P 1'
#
loop_
_entity.id
_entity.type
_entity.pdbx_description
1 polymer ?
#
loop_
_entity_poly.entity_id
_entity_poly.type
_entity_poly.pdbx_seq_one_letter_code
_entity_poly.pdbx_strand_id
1 'polypeptide(L)'
;VVSINLILNKQFDIIKFQISDKGFPFSYNKEAIQDEIKDILLNKILFIKEEIDENSLSGLVEEVSRKTYNRNFSLKPELLIHISLI
;
A
#
# COMPACT_ATOMS: atom_id res chain seq x y z
N VAL A 1 2.36 11.59 8.83
CA VAL A 1 1.26 10.73 8.38
C VAL A 1 1.43 10.41 6.89
N VAL A 2 1.35 9.14 6.56
CA VAL A 2 1.39 8.68 5.18
C VAL A 2 0.00 8.21 4.79
N SER A 3 -0.58 8.82 3.75
CA SER A 3 -1.88 8.41 3.22
C SER A 3 -1.67 7.52 2.00
N ILE A 4 -2.39 6.41 1.97
CA ILE A 4 -2.31 5.45 0.88
C ILE A 4 -3.70 5.29 0.27
N ASN A 5 -3.80 5.53 -1.03
CA ASN A 5 -5.04 5.34 -1.77
C ASN A 5 -4.88 4.19 -2.74
N LEU A 6 -5.75 3.22 -2.64
CA LEU A 6 -5.76 2.04 -3.50
C LEU A 6 -7.13 1.88 -4.13
N ILE A 7 -7.18 1.83 -5.44
CA ILE A 7 -8.41 1.59 -6.18
C ILE A 7 -8.25 0.28 -6.95
N LEU A 8 -9.20 -0.63 -6.76
CA LEU A 8 -9.21 -1.94 -7.40
C LEU A 8 -10.53 -2.13 -8.15
N ASN A 9 -10.50 -2.97 -9.17
CA ASN A 9 -11.74 -3.42 -9.81
C ASN A 9 -12.28 -4.66 -9.09
N LYS A 10 -13.38 -5.20 -9.59
CA LYS A 10 -14.03 -6.37 -8.97
C LYS A 10 -13.20 -7.63 -9.05
N GLN A 11 -12.22 -7.69 -9.93
CA GLN A 11 -11.29 -8.81 -10.06
C GLN A 11 -10.04 -8.61 -9.21
N PHE A 12 -10.00 -7.56 -8.38
CA PHE A 12 -8.87 -7.19 -7.54
C PHE A 12 -7.61 -6.81 -8.33
N ASP A 13 -7.80 -6.33 -9.56
CA ASP A 13 -6.71 -5.66 -10.29
C ASP A 13 -6.53 -4.25 -9.76
N ILE A 14 -5.29 -3.84 -9.57
CA ILE A 14 -5.00 -2.49 -9.09
C ILE A 14 -5.17 -1.50 -10.24
N ILE A 15 -6.16 -0.62 -10.11
CA ILE A 15 -6.41 0.44 -11.07
C ILE A 15 -5.54 1.65 -10.76
N LYS A 16 -5.40 1.98 -9.48
CA LYS A 16 -4.60 3.11 -9.04
C LYS A 16 -4.03 2.85 -7.67
N PHE A 17 -2.76 3.19 -7.48
CA PHE A 17 -2.09 3.16 -6.19
C PHE A 17 -1.30 4.44 -6.02
N GLN A 18 -1.56 5.17 -4.96
CA GLN A 18 -0.96 6.48 -4.75
C GLN A 18 -0.64 6.70 -3.28
N ILE A 19 0.54 7.27 -3.03
CA ILE A 19 1.01 7.62 -1.69
C ILE A 19 1.12 9.13 -1.58
N SER A 20 0.63 9.66 -0.47
CA SER A 20 0.80 11.06 -0.08
C SER A 20 1.45 11.09 1.29
N ASP A 21 2.56 11.81 1.44
CA ASP A 21 3.41 11.73 2.61
C ASP A 21 3.75 13.09 3.22
N LYS A 22 2.77 13.94 3.38
CA LYS A 22 2.97 15.26 3.99
C LYS A 22 3.66 15.14 5.35
N GLY A 23 4.70 15.94 5.54
CA GLY A 23 5.42 15.99 6.81
C GLY A 23 6.41 14.86 7.01
N PHE A 24 6.67 14.07 6.00
CA PHE A 24 7.68 13.02 6.11
C PHE A 24 9.06 13.67 6.26
N PRO A 25 9.88 13.22 7.23
CA PRO A 25 11.10 13.94 7.60
C PRO A 25 12.25 13.82 6.60
N PHE A 26 12.14 12.94 5.61
CA PHE A 26 13.19 12.72 4.64
C PHE A 26 12.72 13.02 3.24
N SER A 27 13.65 13.54 2.43
CA SER A 27 13.47 13.57 0.99
C SER A 27 13.84 12.19 0.45
N TYR A 28 12.96 11.58 -0.32
CA TYR A 28 13.19 10.26 -0.87
C TYR A 28 12.47 10.11 -2.22
N ASN A 29 12.84 9.10 -2.96
CA ASN A 29 12.16 8.79 -4.23
C ASN A 29 10.83 8.11 -3.95
N LYS A 30 9.78 8.90 -3.86
CA LYS A 30 8.43 8.41 -3.56
C LYS A 30 7.93 7.41 -4.59
N GLU A 31 8.24 7.61 -5.86
CA GLU A 31 7.82 6.70 -6.92
C GLU A 31 8.45 5.32 -6.76
N ALA A 32 9.72 5.24 -6.36
CA ALA A 32 10.39 3.97 -6.13
C ALA A 32 9.75 3.20 -4.97
N ILE A 33 9.43 3.89 -3.87
CA ILE A 33 8.76 3.27 -2.74
C ILE A 33 7.34 2.83 -3.11
N GLN A 34 6.63 3.66 -3.85
CA GLN A 34 5.30 3.35 -4.33
C GLN A 34 5.29 2.10 -5.21
N ASP A 35 6.24 2.00 -6.13
CA ASP A 35 6.38 0.84 -7.01
C ASP A 35 6.75 -0.42 -6.23
N GLU A 36 7.63 -0.31 -5.24
CA GLU A 36 8.00 -1.45 -4.40
C GLU A 36 6.80 -2.00 -3.64
N ILE A 37 6.02 -1.13 -3.01
CA ILE A 37 4.81 -1.54 -2.28
C ILE A 37 3.80 -2.16 -3.24
N LYS A 38 3.58 -1.54 -4.38
CA LYS A 38 2.64 -2.03 -5.39
C LYS A 38 3.01 -3.42 -5.88
N ASP A 39 4.29 -3.66 -6.18
CA ASP A 39 4.75 -4.97 -6.65
C ASP A 39 4.54 -6.05 -5.61
N ILE A 40 4.84 -5.76 -4.34
CA ILE A 40 4.63 -6.71 -3.25
C ILE A 40 3.13 -7.01 -3.09
N LEU A 41 2.29 -5.97 -3.15
CA LEU A 41 0.85 -6.12 -3.06
C LEU A 41 0.29 -6.97 -4.18
N LEU A 42 0.72 -6.73 -5.42
CA LEU A 42 0.26 -7.53 -6.57
C LEU A 42 0.55 -9.00 -6.38
N ASN A 43 1.75 -9.34 -5.93
CA ASN A 43 2.12 -10.73 -5.69
C ASN A 43 1.28 -11.37 -4.58
N LYS A 44 1.07 -10.66 -3.47
CA LYS A 44 0.27 -11.17 -2.36
C LYS A 44 -1.20 -11.32 -2.72
N ILE A 45 -1.75 -10.38 -3.46
CA ILE A 45 -3.16 -10.44 -3.90
C ILE A 45 -3.37 -11.64 -4.82
N LEU A 46 -2.44 -11.94 -5.71
CA LEU A 46 -2.54 -13.11 -6.58
C LEU A 46 -2.66 -14.41 -5.79
N PHE A 47 -1.97 -14.52 -4.65
CA PHE A 47 -2.03 -15.72 -3.81
C PHE A 47 -3.34 -15.88 -3.06
N ILE A 48 -3.99 -14.79 -2.69
CA ILE A 48 -5.16 -14.82 -1.78
C ILE A 48 -6.44 -14.33 -2.45
N LYS A 49 -6.43 -14.20 -3.77
CA LYS A 49 -7.49 -13.57 -4.56
C LYS A 49 -8.92 -14.06 -4.25
N GLU A 50 -9.08 -15.35 -3.96
CA GLU A 50 -10.39 -15.93 -3.68
C GLU A 50 -10.86 -15.76 -2.24
N GLU A 51 -9.94 -15.40 -1.34
CA GLU A 51 -10.22 -15.28 0.09
C GLU A 51 -10.20 -13.83 0.59
N ILE A 52 -9.94 -12.89 -0.32
CA ILE A 52 -9.74 -11.51 0.07
C ILE A 52 -11.06 -10.77 0.22
N ASP A 53 -11.23 -10.05 1.33
CA ASP A 53 -12.29 -9.09 1.51
C ASP A 53 -11.67 -7.70 1.78
N GLU A 54 -12.51 -6.69 1.91
CA GLU A 54 -12.05 -5.32 2.09
C GLU A 54 -11.24 -5.13 3.37
N ASN A 55 -11.64 -5.79 4.46
CA ASN A 55 -10.92 -5.70 5.73
C ASN A 55 -9.55 -6.38 5.67
N SER A 56 -9.50 -7.57 5.08
CA SER A 56 -8.24 -8.30 4.89
C SER A 56 -7.29 -7.51 4.00
N LEU A 57 -7.83 -6.87 2.97
CA LEU A 57 -7.03 -6.07 2.05
C LEU A 57 -6.43 -4.85 2.75
N SER A 58 -7.21 -4.17 3.58
CA SER A 58 -6.71 -3.02 4.36
C SER A 58 -5.55 -3.42 5.26
N GLY A 59 -5.69 -4.55 5.97
CA GLY A 59 -4.62 -5.08 6.82
C GLY A 59 -3.37 -5.44 6.02
N LEU A 60 -3.55 -6.01 4.84
CA LEU A 60 -2.45 -6.36 3.96
C LEU A 60 -1.69 -5.13 3.47
N VAL A 61 -2.41 -4.11 3.04
CA VAL A 61 -1.80 -2.85 2.59
C VAL A 61 -1.03 -2.20 3.73
N GLU A 62 -1.60 -2.17 4.93
CA GLU A 62 -0.94 -1.62 6.10
C GLU A 62 0.36 -2.38 6.41
N GLU A 63 0.30 -3.71 6.45
CA GLU A 63 1.47 -4.53 6.75
C GLU A 63 2.59 -4.33 5.73
N VAL A 64 2.27 -4.41 4.45
CA VAL A 64 3.27 -4.25 3.39
C VAL A 64 3.90 -2.87 3.42
N SER A 65 3.08 -1.85 3.58
CA SER A 65 3.55 -0.46 3.61
C SER A 65 4.44 -0.19 4.82
N ARG A 66 4.03 -0.65 6.00
CA ARG A 66 4.81 -0.50 7.22
C ARG A 66 6.17 -1.18 7.12
N LYS A 67 6.19 -2.41 6.61
CA LYS A 67 7.44 -3.14 6.43
C LYS A 67 8.36 -2.46 5.42
N THR A 68 7.81 -1.93 4.34
CA THR A 68 8.60 -1.24 3.33
C THR A 68 9.23 0.03 3.88
N TYR A 69 8.47 0.84 4.61
CA TYR A 69 9.02 2.04 5.24
C TYR A 69 10.04 1.72 6.31
N ASN A 70 9.80 0.69 7.12
CA ASN A 70 10.75 0.29 8.15
C ASN A 70 12.05 -0.21 7.53
N ARG A 71 11.98 -1.02 6.48
CA ARG A 71 13.16 -1.56 5.80
C ARG A 71 14.01 -0.48 5.16
N ASN A 72 13.38 0.51 4.53
CA ASN A 72 14.10 1.55 3.80
C ASN A 72 14.57 2.70 4.68
N PHE A 73 13.85 3.03 5.73
CA PHE A 73 14.09 4.24 6.52
C PHE A 73 14.19 3.99 8.02
N SER A 74 14.02 2.76 8.48
CA SER A 74 13.93 2.42 9.90
C SER A 74 12.86 3.21 10.64
N LEU A 75 11.77 3.53 9.96
CA LEU A 75 10.65 4.29 10.49
C LEU A 75 9.36 3.49 10.44
N LYS A 76 8.47 3.77 11.39
CA LYS A 76 7.12 3.21 11.43
C LYS A 76 6.12 4.37 11.35
N PRO A 77 5.84 4.88 10.15
CA PRO A 77 4.95 6.03 10.02
C PRO A 77 3.51 5.66 10.37
N GLU A 78 2.75 6.64 10.79
CA GLU A 78 1.32 6.49 10.91
C GLU A 78 0.70 6.42 9.51
N LEU A 79 -0.11 5.41 9.26
CA LEU A 79 -0.69 5.16 7.95
C LEU A 79 -2.19 5.42 7.95
N LEU A 80 -2.67 6.14 6.95
CA LEU A 80 -4.09 6.28 6.64
C LEU A 80 -4.33 5.57 5.32
N ILE A 81 -5.14 4.54 5.35
CA ILE A 81 -5.37 3.68 4.19
C ILE A 81 -6.79 3.83 3.69
N HIS A 82 -6.93 4.18 2.42
CA HIS A 82 -8.21 4.30 1.74
C HIS A 82 -8.26 3.30 0.59
N ILE A 83 -9.23 2.43 0.63
CA ILE A 83 -9.40 1.39 -0.40
C ILE A 83 -10.78 1.56 -1.02
N SER A 84 -10.82 1.59 -2.34
CA SER A 84 -12.07 1.65 -3.09
C SER A 84 -12.14 0.49 -4.07
N LEU A 85 -13.29 -0.17 -4.11
CA LEU A 85 -13.61 -1.20 -5.10
C LEU A 85 -14.61 -0.62 -6.09
N ILE A 86 -14.28 -0.68 -7.36
CA ILE A 86 -15.13 -0.13 -8.41
C ILE A 86 -15.64 -1.19 -9.38
#